data_806e46bda945f8f4e4eedb3c00230d2e
#
_entry.id   806e46bda945f8f4e4eedb3c00230d2e
#
_cell.length_a   1.000
_cell.length_b   1.000
_cell.length_c   1.000
_cell.angle_alpha   90.00
_cell.angle_beta   90.00
_cell.angle_gamma   90.00
#
_symmetry.space_group_name_H-M   'P 1'
#
loop_
_entity.id
_entity.type
_entity.pdbx_description
1 polymer ?
#
loop_
_entity_poly.entity_id
_entity_poly.type
_entity_poly.pdbx_seq_one_letter_code
_entity_poly.pdbx_strand_id
1 'polypeptide(L)'
;MRRSAVPGKVPTTSKIELGELAVNTHDGKMFFKRNINGTETIVDATPPPLSSQDVFNRVKGLDGAGSGLDADLLDGKHGADFAQISGATFSGVVTAPNFVSSSDVRLKSDIAEIPDALEKVKRLTGATFLMNDRTGRQMGLIAQDVEAVAPEAVFEVDDLLRVAYGSLVGLLVEAIKEL
;
A
#
# COMPACT_ATOMS: atom_id res chain seq x y z
N MET A 1 2.67 42.10 37.84
CA MET A 1 3.44 41.62 36.69
C MET A 1 4.59 42.57 36.41
N ARG A 2 5.82 42.06 36.35
CA ARG A 2 7.02 42.88 36.03
C ARG A 2 7.44 42.64 34.58
N ARG A 3 8.08 43.63 33.97
CA ARG A 3 8.50 43.57 32.56
C ARG A 3 9.89 44.19 32.34
N SER A 4 10.58 43.69 31.35
CA SER A 4 11.88 44.21 30.85
C SER A 4 11.87 44.20 29.32
N ALA A 5 12.52 45.19 28.70
CA ALA A 5 12.80 45.20 27.25
C ALA A 5 14.29 45.04 26.97
N VAL A 6 15.10 44.63 27.96
CA VAL A 6 16.53 44.44 27.81
C VAL A 6 16.80 43.00 27.30
N PRO A 7 17.56 42.83 26.20
CA PRO A 7 17.91 41.51 25.66
C PRO A 7 18.53 40.62 26.73
N GLY A 8 18.12 39.35 26.78
CA GLY A 8 18.70 38.33 27.66
C GLY A 8 18.42 38.54 29.16
N LYS A 9 17.68 39.56 29.57
CA LYS A 9 17.48 39.82 30.97
C LYS A 9 16.52 38.87 31.62
N VAL A 10 16.99 38.15 32.65
CA VAL A 10 16.25 37.26 33.52
C VAL A 10 16.03 37.98 34.88
N PRO A 11 14.86 37.86 35.48
CA PRO A 11 14.60 38.41 36.83
C PRO A 11 15.43 37.62 37.86
N THR A 12 15.74 38.26 38.99
CA THR A 12 16.32 37.57 40.16
C THR A 12 15.23 37.19 41.15
N THR A 13 15.47 36.24 42.04
CA THR A 13 14.52 35.80 43.08
C THR A 13 14.12 36.96 44.03
N SER A 14 15.02 37.91 44.21
CA SER A 14 14.72 39.11 45.04
C SER A 14 13.87 40.19 44.34
N LYS A 15 13.62 40.04 43.03
CA LYS A 15 12.93 41.04 42.22
C LYS A 15 11.49 40.69 41.90
N ILE A 16 11.09 39.44 42.08
CA ILE A 16 9.73 38.96 41.89
C ILE A 16 9.27 38.11 43.07
N GLU A 17 7.99 38.21 43.40
CA GLU A 17 7.38 37.44 44.48
C GLU A 17 6.93 36.03 43.97
N LEU A 18 6.67 35.11 44.91
CA LEU A 18 6.07 33.84 44.59
C LEU A 18 4.71 34.05 43.91
N GLY A 19 4.53 33.41 42.77
CA GLY A 19 3.32 33.55 41.94
C GLY A 19 3.29 34.82 41.08
N GLU A 20 4.26 35.71 41.19
CA GLU A 20 4.36 36.87 40.29
C GLU A 20 4.98 36.46 38.94
N LEU A 21 4.35 36.93 37.85
CA LEU A 21 4.82 36.76 36.49
C LEU A 21 5.73 37.93 36.07
N ALA A 22 6.90 37.64 35.53
CA ALA A 22 7.77 38.58 34.86
C ALA A 22 7.91 38.24 33.36
N VAL A 23 7.90 39.27 32.52
CA VAL A 23 7.97 39.15 31.06
C VAL A 23 9.17 39.92 30.52
N ASN A 24 10.01 39.29 29.72
CA ASN A 24 10.95 39.97 28.87
C ASN A 24 10.33 40.22 27.50
N THR A 25 9.98 41.43 27.22
CA THR A 25 9.28 41.82 25.98
C THR A 25 10.17 41.89 24.76
N HIS A 26 11.51 41.97 24.95
CA HIS A 26 12.47 41.88 23.87
C HIS A 26 12.63 40.43 23.37
N ASP A 27 12.76 39.50 24.32
CA ASP A 27 13.04 38.09 23.99
C ASP A 27 11.77 37.22 23.86
N GLY A 28 10.59 37.81 24.20
CA GLY A 28 9.34 37.07 24.25
C GLY A 28 9.28 36.03 25.36
N LYS A 29 10.08 36.20 26.42
CA LYS A 29 10.23 35.21 27.50
C LYS A 29 9.35 35.53 28.70
N MET A 30 8.82 34.48 29.34
CA MET A 30 8.03 34.54 30.56
C MET A 30 8.74 33.82 31.69
N PHE A 31 8.73 34.44 32.89
CA PHE A 31 9.40 33.88 34.05
C PHE A 31 8.47 33.97 35.26
N PHE A 32 8.60 33.01 36.19
CA PHE A 32 8.02 33.06 37.51
C PHE A 32 8.98 32.55 38.60
N LYS A 33 8.77 32.98 39.84
CA LYS A 33 9.50 32.47 40.97
C LYS A 33 8.81 31.21 41.53
N ARG A 34 9.59 30.14 41.72
CA ARG A 34 9.15 28.89 42.32
C ARG A 34 9.94 28.63 43.59
N ASN A 35 9.26 28.06 44.58
CA ASN A 35 9.87 27.55 45.82
C ASN A 35 9.63 26.05 45.90
N ILE A 36 10.71 25.27 46.05
CA ILE A 36 10.66 23.82 46.32
C ILE A 36 11.51 23.58 47.55
N ASN A 37 10.87 23.08 48.61
CA ASN A 37 11.53 22.74 49.89
C ASN A 37 12.41 23.86 50.43
N GLY A 38 11.88 25.11 50.40
CA GLY A 38 12.60 26.29 50.89
C GLY A 38 13.57 26.93 49.88
N THR A 39 13.84 26.31 48.77
CA THR A 39 14.76 26.84 47.73
C THR A 39 13.97 27.59 46.67
N GLU A 40 14.25 28.90 46.55
CA GLU A 40 13.64 29.77 45.56
C GLU A 40 14.46 29.77 44.26
N THR A 41 13.79 29.59 43.13
CA THR A 41 14.39 29.61 41.79
C THR A 41 13.54 30.37 40.80
N ILE A 42 14.16 30.93 39.75
CA ILE A 42 13.47 31.50 38.60
C ILE A 42 13.29 30.42 37.54
N VAL A 43 12.07 30.24 37.08
CA VAL A 43 11.71 29.29 36.04
C VAL A 43 11.39 30.07 34.77
N ASP A 44 12.01 29.70 33.66
CA ASP A 44 11.58 30.13 32.33
C ASP A 44 10.34 29.30 31.95
N ALA A 45 9.21 29.95 31.91
CA ALA A 45 7.89 29.38 31.58
C ALA A 45 7.52 29.59 30.12
N THR A 46 8.44 30.08 29.31
CA THR A 46 8.22 30.29 27.89
C THR A 46 8.07 28.92 27.23
N PRO A 47 6.93 28.64 26.57
CA PRO A 47 6.84 27.40 25.80
C PRO A 47 7.97 27.35 24.76
N PRO A 48 8.70 26.24 24.67
CA PRO A 48 9.68 26.08 23.60
C PRO A 48 8.97 26.18 22.24
N PRO A 49 9.59 26.81 21.24
CA PRO A 49 9.05 26.78 19.89
C PRO A 49 8.94 25.31 19.45
N LEU A 50 7.84 24.98 18.79
CA LEU A 50 7.67 23.64 18.22
C LEU A 50 8.77 23.40 17.18
N SER A 51 9.57 22.36 17.38
CA SER A 51 10.50 21.91 16.37
C SER A 51 9.74 21.28 15.21
N SER A 52 10.37 21.20 14.03
CA SER A 52 9.80 20.46 12.89
C SER A 52 9.49 19.00 13.26
N GLN A 53 10.30 18.42 14.15
CA GLN A 53 10.07 17.06 14.65
C GLN A 53 8.81 16.97 15.56
N ASP A 54 8.56 17.99 16.40
CA ASP A 54 7.34 18.01 17.22
C ASP A 54 6.09 18.12 16.36
N VAL A 55 6.13 18.96 15.32
CA VAL A 55 5.04 19.09 14.35
C VAL A 55 4.85 17.76 13.63
N PHE A 56 5.90 17.15 13.12
CA PHE A 56 5.87 15.85 12.44
C PHE A 56 5.28 14.76 13.34
N ASN A 57 5.74 14.66 14.60
CA ASN A 57 5.25 13.65 15.54
C ASN A 57 3.78 13.85 15.89
N ARG A 58 3.30 15.10 15.97
CA ARG A 58 1.88 15.41 16.19
C ARG A 58 1.03 15.02 14.99
N VAL A 59 1.48 15.32 13.77
CA VAL A 59 0.78 14.92 12.54
C VAL A 59 0.74 13.40 12.43
N LYS A 60 1.87 12.72 12.65
CA LYS A 60 1.95 11.25 12.66
C LYS A 60 1.04 10.60 13.71
N GLY A 61 0.89 11.21 14.88
CA GLY A 61 -0.02 10.73 15.92
C GLY A 61 -1.51 10.93 15.61
N LEU A 62 -1.82 11.74 14.60
CA LEU A 62 -3.17 11.95 14.09
C LEU A 62 -3.43 11.13 12.81
N ASP A 63 -2.40 10.52 12.22
CA ASP A 63 -2.51 9.66 11.06
C ASP A 63 -3.19 8.33 11.44
N GLY A 64 -4.04 7.82 10.57
CA GLY A 64 -4.76 6.56 10.76
C GLY A 64 -6.20 6.60 10.25
N ALA A 65 -6.82 5.43 10.20
CA ALA A 65 -8.16 5.26 9.66
C ALA A 65 -9.19 6.21 10.29
N GLY A 66 -9.78 7.08 9.47
CA GLY A 66 -10.79 8.06 9.87
C GLY A 66 -10.23 9.39 10.36
N SER A 67 -8.93 9.63 10.36
CA SER A 67 -8.31 10.89 10.77
C SER A 67 -8.41 12.01 9.73
N GLY A 68 -8.60 11.65 8.45
CA GLY A 68 -8.47 12.56 7.31
C GLY A 68 -7.01 12.92 6.96
N LEU A 69 -6.03 12.34 7.68
CA LEU A 69 -4.58 12.48 7.47
C LEU A 69 -3.94 11.11 7.22
N ASP A 70 -4.68 10.18 6.63
CA ASP A 70 -4.16 8.84 6.33
C ASP A 70 -3.25 8.92 5.11
N ALA A 71 -1.93 8.86 5.34
CA ALA A 71 -0.91 8.90 4.28
C ALA A 71 -0.92 7.63 3.42
N ASP A 72 -1.53 6.54 3.90
CA ASP A 72 -1.68 5.30 3.17
C ASP A 72 -2.88 5.30 2.21
N LEU A 73 -3.75 6.34 2.30
CA LEU A 73 -4.90 6.49 1.43
C LEU A 73 -4.60 7.40 0.23
N LEU A 74 -4.84 6.91 -0.95
CA LEU A 74 -4.95 7.70 -2.18
C LEU A 74 -6.45 7.86 -2.50
N ASP A 75 -6.96 9.10 -2.43
CA ASP A 75 -8.37 9.42 -2.65
C ASP A 75 -9.36 8.56 -1.82
N GLY A 76 -9.01 8.29 -0.55
CA GLY A 76 -9.81 7.48 0.35
C GLY A 76 -9.70 5.97 0.14
N LYS A 77 -8.73 5.51 -0.65
CA LYS A 77 -8.45 4.11 -0.93
C LYS A 77 -7.08 3.69 -0.40
N HIS A 78 -7.00 2.52 0.22
CA HIS A 78 -5.71 1.94 0.59
C HIS A 78 -4.90 1.49 -0.63
N GLY A 79 -3.58 1.47 -0.51
CA GLY A 79 -2.70 0.96 -1.57
C GLY A 79 -3.08 -0.45 -2.05
N ALA A 80 -3.61 -1.30 -1.16
CA ALA A 80 -4.10 -2.63 -1.49
C ALA A 80 -5.37 -2.65 -2.37
N ASP A 81 -6.08 -1.53 -2.47
CA ASP A 81 -7.25 -1.40 -3.35
C ASP A 81 -6.87 -1.16 -4.82
N PHE A 82 -5.59 -0.89 -5.09
CA PHE A 82 -5.07 -0.64 -6.44
C PHE A 82 -4.33 -1.86 -6.97
N ALA A 83 -4.62 -2.23 -8.23
CA ALA A 83 -3.87 -3.27 -8.93
C ALA A 83 -2.45 -2.77 -9.25
N GLN A 84 -1.43 -3.59 -8.99
CA GLN A 84 -0.06 -3.26 -9.34
C GLN A 84 0.16 -3.32 -10.86
N ILE A 85 0.96 -2.39 -11.39
CA ILE A 85 1.29 -2.34 -12.83
C ILE A 85 2.13 -3.56 -13.25
N SER A 86 2.95 -4.10 -12.35
CA SER A 86 3.82 -5.26 -12.60
C SER A 86 3.11 -6.61 -12.49
N GLY A 87 1.81 -6.60 -12.22
CA GLY A 87 1.00 -7.81 -12.08
C GLY A 87 0.09 -7.72 -10.85
N ALA A 88 -1.08 -8.32 -10.94
CA ALA A 88 -2.03 -8.39 -9.84
C ALA A 88 -2.77 -9.73 -9.86
N THR A 89 -3.01 -10.28 -8.66
CA THR A 89 -3.89 -11.44 -8.47
C THR A 89 -5.21 -10.95 -7.88
N PHE A 90 -6.30 -11.28 -8.55
CA PHE A 90 -7.65 -10.94 -8.12
C PHE A 90 -8.33 -12.15 -7.51
N SER A 91 -8.88 -12.03 -6.31
CA SER A 91 -9.63 -13.09 -5.63
C SER A 91 -11.10 -13.17 -6.11
N GLY A 92 -11.59 -12.14 -6.80
CA GLY A 92 -12.93 -12.03 -7.32
C GLY A 92 -13.03 -12.10 -8.84
N VAL A 93 -14.25 -11.95 -9.35
CA VAL A 93 -14.50 -11.82 -10.80
C VAL A 93 -13.99 -10.46 -11.27
N VAL A 94 -13.25 -10.48 -12.36
CA VAL A 94 -12.82 -9.27 -13.08
C VAL A 94 -13.73 -9.10 -14.30
N THR A 95 -14.41 -7.97 -14.39
CA THR A 95 -15.27 -7.62 -15.54
C THR A 95 -14.65 -6.45 -16.28
N ALA A 96 -14.44 -6.60 -17.57
CA ALA A 96 -13.95 -5.55 -18.43
C ALA A 96 -14.66 -5.61 -19.80
N PRO A 97 -14.83 -4.48 -20.52
CA PRO A 97 -15.36 -4.50 -21.88
C PRO A 97 -14.54 -5.35 -22.85
N ASN A 98 -13.22 -5.45 -22.60
CA ASN A 98 -12.32 -6.29 -23.38
C ASN A 98 -11.02 -6.59 -22.60
N PHE A 99 -10.38 -7.72 -22.91
CA PHE A 99 -9.04 -8.09 -22.47
C PHE A 99 -8.15 -8.24 -23.70
N VAL A 100 -7.15 -7.36 -23.86
CA VAL A 100 -6.23 -7.35 -24.99
C VAL A 100 -4.87 -7.88 -24.56
N SER A 101 -4.38 -8.91 -25.22
CA SER A 101 -3.04 -9.47 -24.99
C SER A 101 -2.06 -8.98 -26.06
N SER A 102 -0.86 -8.58 -25.66
CA SER A 102 0.23 -8.23 -26.58
C SER A 102 0.67 -9.48 -27.35
N SER A 103 0.58 -9.41 -28.70
CA SER A 103 0.89 -10.55 -29.56
C SER A 103 1.65 -10.17 -30.85
N ASP A 104 2.28 -8.99 -30.86
CA ASP A 104 3.09 -8.53 -31.98
C ASP A 104 4.29 -9.47 -32.21
N VAL A 105 4.60 -9.80 -33.47
CA VAL A 105 5.71 -10.68 -33.83
C VAL A 105 7.06 -10.16 -33.35
N ARG A 106 7.24 -8.85 -33.24
CA ARG A 106 8.47 -8.22 -32.75
C ARG A 106 8.78 -8.48 -31.27
N LEU A 107 7.78 -8.95 -30.52
CA LEU A 107 7.91 -9.31 -29.11
C LEU A 107 8.19 -10.81 -28.92
N LYS A 108 8.34 -11.58 -29.99
CA LYS A 108 8.47 -13.04 -29.95
C LYS A 108 9.75 -13.47 -30.66
N SER A 109 10.31 -14.58 -30.21
CA SER A 109 11.44 -15.27 -30.84
C SER A 109 11.15 -16.77 -30.87
N ASP A 110 11.87 -17.52 -31.69
CA ASP A 110 11.76 -18.96 -31.82
C ASP A 110 10.32 -19.44 -32.10
N ILE A 111 9.70 -18.81 -33.08
CA ILE A 111 8.31 -19.10 -33.45
C ILE A 111 8.26 -20.41 -34.25
N ALA A 112 7.52 -21.37 -33.72
CA ALA A 112 7.28 -22.66 -34.36
C ALA A 112 5.79 -22.99 -34.38
N GLU A 113 5.39 -23.84 -35.30
CA GLU A 113 4.03 -24.38 -35.36
C GLU A 113 3.81 -25.39 -34.22
N ILE A 114 2.61 -25.50 -33.70
CA ILE A 114 2.28 -26.43 -32.62
C ILE A 114 2.05 -27.82 -33.25
N PRO A 115 2.90 -28.81 -33.00
CA PRO A 115 2.73 -30.13 -33.58
C PRO A 115 1.70 -30.96 -32.84
N ASP A 116 1.08 -31.94 -33.54
CA ASP A 116 0.13 -32.91 -32.98
C ASP A 116 -1.01 -32.31 -32.18
N ALA A 117 -1.52 -31.14 -32.69
CA ALA A 117 -2.45 -30.33 -31.97
C ALA A 117 -3.78 -31.03 -31.70
N LEU A 118 -4.32 -31.77 -32.67
CA LEU A 118 -5.56 -32.52 -32.52
C LEU A 118 -5.43 -33.63 -31.46
N GLU A 119 -4.32 -34.36 -31.44
CA GLU A 119 -4.06 -35.40 -30.44
C GLU A 119 -3.89 -34.79 -29.03
N LYS A 120 -3.26 -33.63 -28.92
CA LYS A 120 -3.14 -32.89 -27.68
C LYS A 120 -4.54 -32.48 -27.16
N VAL A 121 -5.40 -31.92 -28.01
CA VAL A 121 -6.75 -31.52 -27.63
C VAL A 121 -7.61 -32.72 -27.22
N LYS A 122 -7.50 -33.85 -27.89
CA LYS A 122 -8.21 -35.10 -27.54
C LYS A 122 -7.86 -35.62 -26.14
N ARG A 123 -6.69 -35.29 -25.62
CA ARG A 123 -6.23 -35.67 -24.27
C ARG A 123 -6.76 -34.72 -23.18
N LEU A 124 -7.24 -33.54 -23.54
CA LEU A 124 -7.84 -32.61 -22.59
C LEU A 124 -9.29 -33.01 -22.28
N THR A 125 -9.66 -32.90 -21.01
CA THR A 125 -11.03 -33.17 -20.55
C THR A 125 -11.64 -31.90 -19.98
N GLY A 126 -12.74 -31.46 -20.57
CA GLY A 126 -13.58 -30.41 -19.98
C GLY A 126 -14.28 -30.93 -18.72
N ALA A 127 -14.18 -30.23 -17.64
CA ALA A 127 -14.75 -30.61 -16.34
C ALA A 127 -15.72 -29.56 -15.80
N THR A 128 -16.68 -29.99 -15.01
CA THR A 128 -17.46 -29.10 -14.14
C THR A 128 -17.08 -29.35 -12.69
N PHE A 129 -16.87 -28.29 -11.92
CA PHE A 129 -16.37 -28.36 -10.54
C PHE A 129 -16.98 -27.30 -9.64
N LEU A 130 -16.79 -27.45 -8.35
CA LEU A 130 -17.01 -26.41 -7.34
C LEU A 130 -15.63 -25.92 -6.88
N MET A 131 -15.45 -24.62 -6.84
CA MET A 131 -14.32 -24.04 -6.13
C MET A 131 -14.57 -24.11 -4.62
N ASN A 132 -13.53 -24.41 -3.84
CA ASN A 132 -13.66 -24.60 -2.38
C ASN A 132 -14.17 -23.35 -1.64
N ASP A 133 -13.90 -22.17 -2.20
CA ASP A 133 -14.19 -20.86 -1.62
C ASP A 133 -15.41 -20.15 -2.24
N ARG A 134 -16.13 -20.83 -3.17
CA ARG A 134 -17.24 -20.19 -3.93
C ARG A 134 -18.46 -21.10 -4.02
N THR A 135 -19.61 -20.46 -4.09
CA THR A 135 -20.89 -21.13 -4.38
C THR A 135 -21.15 -21.17 -5.88
N GLY A 136 -21.72 -22.30 -6.34
CA GLY A 136 -22.07 -22.50 -7.75
C GLY A 136 -21.02 -23.28 -8.53
N ARG A 137 -21.51 -24.18 -9.40
CA ARG A 137 -20.66 -24.98 -10.30
C ARG A 137 -20.08 -24.11 -11.40
N GLN A 138 -18.84 -24.39 -11.71
CA GLN A 138 -18.10 -23.79 -12.82
C GLN A 138 -17.71 -24.88 -13.81
N MET A 139 -17.26 -24.47 -15.00
CA MET A 139 -16.68 -25.39 -15.99
C MET A 139 -15.33 -24.87 -16.47
N GLY A 140 -14.46 -25.76 -16.84
CA GLY A 140 -13.13 -25.43 -17.37
C GLY A 140 -12.26 -26.65 -17.49
N LEU A 141 -10.96 -26.44 -17.54
CA LEU A 141 -9.93 -27.48 -17.58
C LEU A 141 -9.23 -27.58 -16.22
N ILE A 142 -8.68 -28.74 -15.92
CA ILE A 142 -7.82 -28.96 -14.76
C ILE A 142 -6.39 -28.60 -15.16
N ALA A 143 -5.73 -27.76 -14.37
CA ALA A 143 -4.42 -27.21 -14.72
C ALA A 143 -3.35 -28.32 -14.89
N GLN A 144 -3.37 -29.37 -14.07
CA GLN A 144 -2.46 -30.50 -14.17
C GLN A 144 -2.65 -31.29 -15.49
N ASP A 145 -3.87 -31.42 -15.97
CA ASP A 145 -4.15 -32.08 -17.26
C ASP A 145 -3.66 -31.22 -18.42
N VAL A 146 -3.81 -29.89 -18.30
CA VAL A 146 -3.29 -28.95 -19.30
C VAL A 146 -1.75 -28.95 -19.31
N GLU A 147 -1.11 -28.95 -18.14
CA GLU A 147 0.36 -28.99 -18.01
C GLU A 147 0.97 -30.21 -18.70
N ALA A 148 0.32 -31.40 -18.58
CA ALA A 148 0.77 -32.63 -19.21
C ALA A 148 0.66 -32.62 -20.75
N VAL A 149 -0.03 -31.65 -21.34
CA VAL A 149 -0.34 -31.58 -22.78
C VAL A 149 0.20 -30.31 -23.43
N ALA A 150 0.07 -29.21 -22.79
CA ALA A 150 0.45 -27.86 -23.25
C ALA A 150 1.01 -27.04 -22.05
N PRO A 151 2.20 -27.36 -21.55
CA PRO A 151 2.78 -26.72 -20.38
C PRO A 151 2.94 -25.19 -20.55
N GLU A 152 3.08 -24.70 -21.80
CA GLU A 152 3.19 -23.27 -22.13
C GLU A 152 1.90 -22.48 -21.80
N ALA A 153 0.79 -23.18 -21.57
CA ALA A 153 -0.47 -22.56 -21.16
C ALA A 153 -0.70 -22.60 -19.64
N VAL A 154 0.29 -23.06 -18.85
CA VAL A 154 0.17 -23.20 -17.40
C VAL A 154 1.22 -22.32 -16.71
N PHE A 155 0.80 -21.65 -15.63
CA PHE A 155 1.64 -20.80 -14.79
C PHE A 155 1.46 -21.20 -13.34
N GLU A 156 2.57 -21.29 -12.60
CA GLU A 156 2.56 -21.47 -11.16
C GLU A 156 2.62 -20.11 -10.45
N VAL A 157 1.68 -19.86 -9.56
CA VAL A 157 1.63 -18.66 -8.71
C VAL A 157 1.13 -19.08 -7.33
N ASP A 158 1.92 -18.78 -6.29
CA ASP A 158 1.64 -19.14 -4.89
C ASP A 158 1.38 -20.65 -4.69
N ASP A 159 2.25 -21.49 -5.25
CA ASP A 159 2.18 -22.97 -5.23
C ASP A 159 0.88 -23.54 -5.86
N LEU A 160 0.18 -22.75 -6.67
CA LEU A 160 -1.02 -23.16 -7.40
C LEU A 160 -0.84 -23.03 -8.90
N LEU A 161 -1.19 -24.07 -9.63
CA LEU A 161 -1.21 -24.07 -11.10
C LEU A 161 -2.43 -23.30 -11.62
N ARG A 162 -2.22 -22.47 -12.62
CA ARG A 162 -3.23 -21.62 -13.26
C ARG A 162 -3.18 -21.79 -14.78
N VAL A 163 -4.32 -21.85 -15.43
CA VAL A 163 -4.44 -21.99 -16.88
C VAL A 163 -4.63 -20.63 -17.53
N ALA A 164 -3.76 -20.28 -18.46
CA ALA A 164 -3.94 -19.16 -19.38
C ALA A 164 -4.82 -19.60 -20.56
N TYR A 165 -6.13 -19.53 -20.39
CA TYR A 165 -7.10 -19.97 -21.42
C TYR A 165 -6.87 -19.30 -22.79
N GLY A 166 -6.45 -18.03 -22.83
CA GLY A 166 -6.12 -17.34 -24.08
C GLY A 166 -4.99 -18.01 -24.86
N SER A 167 -4.04 -18.67 -24.19
CA SER A 167 -2.93 -19.38 -24.83
C SER A 167 -3.39 -20.67 -25.54
N LEU A 168 -4.48 -21.26 -25.09
CA LEU A 168 -5.04 -22.46 -25.72
C LEU A 168 -5.70 -22.20 -27.08
N VAL A 169 -5.99 -20.93 -27.41
CA VAL A 169 -6.56 -20.58 -28.72
C VAL A 169 -5.67 -21.01 -29.86
N GLY A 170 -4.33 -20.84 -29.73
CA GLY A 170 -3.36 -21.30 -30.74
C GLY A 170 -3.41 -22.81 -30.96
N LEU A 171 -3.46 -23.58 -29.87
CA LEU A 171 -3.60 -25.03 -29.91
C LEU A 171 -4.92 -25.48 -30.60
N LEU A 172 -6.02 -24.81 -30.28
CA LEU A 172 -7.31 -25.09 -30.91
C LEU A 172 -7.33 -24.76 -32.41
N VAL A 173 -6.67 -23.67 -32.83
CA VAL A 173 -6.55 -23.29 -34.25
C VAL A 173 -5.80 -24.38 -35.03
N GLU A 174 -4.66 -24.86 -34.50
CA GLU A 174 -3.90 -25.93 -35.19
C GLU A 174 -4.66 -27.26 -35.15
N ALA A 175 -5.31 -27.61 -34.04
CA ALA A 175 -6.13 -28.83 -33.98
C ALA A 175 -7.30 -28.85 -35.01
N ILE A 176 -7.91 -27.67 -35.28
CA ILE A 176 -8.95 -27.55 -36.30
C ILE A 176 -8.37 -27.77 -37.72
N LYS A 177 -7.14 -27.37 -37.97
CA LYS A 177 -6.46 -27.62 -39.27
C LYS A 177 -6.13 -29.08 -39.53
N GLU A 178 -5.98 -29.87 -38.43
CA GLU A 178 -5.68 -31.29 -38.48
C GLU A 178 -6.94 -32.17 -38.59
N LEU A 179 -8.15 -31.60 -38.49
CA LEU A 179 -9.46 -32.25 -38.65
C LEU A 179 -9.76 -32.54 -40.14
#